data_1500a1bd5a7b85af523c5f12ea440739
#
_entry.id   1500a1bd5a7b85af523c5f12ea440739
#
_cell.length_a   1.000
_cell.length_b   1.000
_cell.length_c   1.000
_cell.angle_alpha   90.00
_cell.angle_beta   90.00
_cell.angle_gamma   90.00
#
_symmetry.space_group_name_H-M   'P 1'
#
loop_
_entity.id
_entity.type
_entity.pdbx_description
1 polymer ?
#
loop_
_entity_poly.entity_id
_entity_poly.type
_entity_poly.pdbx_seq_one_letter_code
_entity_poly.pdbx_strand_id
1 'polypeptide(L)'
;MQGRHKLLLPLGDKLIIRHTVERLLAAGPHEVVVVTGFQARDVGAAVADLPVTIQPNPRYLEGQMISAAVGAGALTRATDAVMMCLGDMALLDSGDYAELVKVYVEQTDRPIVIPYFREQRGNPILFASGFIHEVAIGERHIGCKKLANEYPDDVHRHEAGHDRFTTDLDTPEDYARLLERLACSELSAGRSVSAPLPAAATGMST
;
A
#
# COMPACT_ATOMS: atom_id res chain seq x y z
N MET A 1 -19.56 4.30 -7.12
CA MET A 1 -19.41 2.93 -7.63
C MET A 1 -20.65 2.14 -7.22
N GLN A 2 -21.65 2.05 -8.10
CA GLN A 2 -22.93 1.43 -7.79
C GLN A 2 -22.76 -0.08 -7.53
N GLY A 3 -22.75 -0.48 -6.24
CA GLY A 3 -22.86 -1.88 -5.80
C GLY A 3 -21.62 -2.78 -5.95
N ARG A 4 -20.53 -2.34 -6.58
CA ARG A 4 -19.29 -3.12 -6.69
C ARG A 4 -18.26 -2.67 -5.66
N HIS A 5 -17.65 -3.65 -4.97
CA HIS A 5 -16.57 -3.39 -4.03
C HIS A 5 -15.31 -2.92 -4.80
N LYS A 6 -14.80 -1.71 -4.52
CA LYS A 6 -13.67 -1.12 -5.25
C LYS A 6 -12.43 -2.02 -5.27
N LEU A 7 -12.17 -2.76 -4.20
CA LEU A 7 -11.03 -3.68 -4.10
C LEU A 7 -11.13 -4.91 -5.03
N LEU A 8 -12.35 -5.24 -5.48
CA LEU A 8 -12.63 -6.35 -6.39
C LEU A 8 -12.80 -5.90 -7.85
N LEU A 9 -12.50 -4.65 -8.16
CA LEU A 9 -12.45 -4.20 -9.55
C LEU A 9 -11.22 -4.76 -10.25
N PRO A 10 -11.33 -5.11 -11.56
CA PRO A 10 -10.22 -5.62 -12.33
C PRO A 10 -9.14 -4.55 -12.56
N LEU A 11 -7.88 -4.96 -12.51
CA LEU A 11 -6.72 -4.15 -12.83
C LEU A 11 -5.76 -5.01 -13.67
N GLY A 12 -5.87 -4.91 -14.99
CA GLY A 12 -5.26 -5.87 -15.91
C GLY A 12 -5.85 -7.27 -15.71
N ASP A 13 -5.00 -8.23 -15.46
CA ASP A 13 -5.33 -9.64 -15.18
C ASP A 13 -5.65 -9.93 -13.70
N LYS A 14 -5.56 -8.93 -12.82
CA LYS A 14 -5.69 -9.08 -11.37
C LYS A 14 -6.82 -8.21 -10.81
N LEU A 15 -7.16 -8.43 -9.55
CA LEU A 15 -8.03 -7.52 -8.79
C LEU A 15 -7.18 -6.46 -8.08
N ILE A 16 -7.74 -5.28 -7.83
CA ILE A 16 -7.04 -4.17 -7.16
C ILE A 16 -6.40 -4.62 -5.85
N ILE A 17 -7.14 -5.32 -4.98
CA ILE A 17 -6.57 -5.78 -3.70
C ILE A 17 -5.38 -6.72 -3.91
N ARG A 18 -5.46 -7.64 -4.86
CA ARG A 18 -4.36 -8.55 -5.15
C ARG A 18 -3.13 -7.79 -5.66
N HIS A 19 -3.32 -6.87 -6.59
CA HIS A 19 -2.25 -6.01 -7.10
C HIS A 19 -1.56 -5.24 -5.97
N THR A 20 -2.32 -4.59 -5.09
CA THR A 20 -1.79 -3.83 -3.95
C THR A 20 -1.00 -4.73 -2.99
N VAL A 21 -1.54 -5.90 -2.63
CA VAL A 21 -0.88 -6.83 -1.71
C VAL A 21 0.40 -7.41 -2.31
N GLU A 22 0.42 -7.78 -3.59
CA GLU A 22 1.63 -8.26 -4.26
C GLU A 22 2.74 -7.21 -4.31
N ARG A 23 2.40 -5.93 -4.54
CA ARG A 23 3.36 -4.82 -4.50
C ARG A 23 3.93 -4.62 -3.10
N LEU A 24 3.08 -4.70 -2.07
CA LEU A 24 3.51 -4.62 -0.68
C LEU A 24 4.44 -5.81 -0.32
N LEU A 25 4.06 -7.03 -0.69
CA LEU A 25 4.89 -8.22 -0.44
C LEU A 25 6.26 -8.14 -1.13
N ALA A 26 6.33 -7.54 -2.31
CA ALA A 26 7.57 -7.33 -3.04
C ALA A 26 8.54 -6.36 -2.34
N ALA A 27 8.07 -5.55 -1.39
CA ALA A 27 8.92 -4.73 -0.53
C ALA A 27 9.57 -5.51 0.64
N GLY A 28 9.23 -6.79 0.80
CA GLY A 28 9.88 -7.71 1.75
C GLY A 28 9.49 -7.55 3.22
N PRO A 29 8.22 -7.28 3.59
CA PRO A 29 7.80 -7.27 4.98
C PRO A 29 7.92 -8.65 5.63
N HIS A 30 8.19 -8.69 6.95
CA HIS A 30 8.27 -9.96 7.70
C HIS A 30 6.92 -10.66 7.85
N GLU A 31 5.84 -9.89 7.92
CA GLU A 31 4.47 -10.36 8.09
C GLU A 31 3.50 -9.39 7.42
N VAL A 32 2.47 -9.93 6.77
CA VAL A 32 1.36 -9.14 6.22
C VAL A 32 0.04 -9.69 6.73
N VAL A 33 -0.76 -8.81 7.36
CA VAL A 33 -2.12 -9.11 7.80
C VAL A 33 -3.10 -8.33 6.90
N VAL A 34 -3.96 -9.05 6.19
CA VAL A 34 -5.02 -8.46 5.37
C VAL A 34 -6.33 -8.50 6.15
N VAL A 35 -6.76 -7.34 6.64
CA VAL A 35 -8.03 -7.23 7.36
C VAL A 35 -9.16 -7.07 6.37
N THR A 36 -10.18 -7.94 6.46
CA THR A 36 -11.33 -7.95 5.56
C THR A 36 -12.61 -7.59 6.29
N GLY A 37 -13.49 -6.83 5.64
CA GLY A 37 -14.77 -6.38 6.21
C GLY A 37 -15.92 -6.65 5.25
N PHE A 38 -16.40 -5.63 4.54
CA PHE A 38 -17.42 -5.80 3.52
C PHE A 38 -16.96 -6.78 2.43
N GLN A 39 -17.81 -7.75 2.07
CA GLN A 39 -17.45 -8.84 1.14
C GLN A 39 -16.17 -9.59 1.54
N ALA A 40 -15.97 -9.83 2.85
CA ALA A 40 -14.77 -10.43 3.41
C ALA A 40 -14.34 -11.73 2.73
N ARG A 41 -15.32 -12.58 2.34
CA ARG A 41 -15.07 -13.84 1.65
C ARG A 41 -14.42 -13.64 0.28
N ASP A 42 -14.94 -12.70 -0.52
CA ASP A 42 -14.47 -12.47 -1.89
C ASP A 42 -13.12 -11.74 -1.88
N VAL A 43 -12.95 -10.75 -0.99
CA VAL A 43 -11.68 -10.07 -0.79
C VAL A 43 -10.62 -11.04 -0.28
N GLY A 44 -10.94 -11.89 0.69
CA GLY A 44 -10.03 -12.91 1.20
C GLY A 44 -9.65 -13.94 0.12
N ALA A 45 -10.61 -14.40 -0.68
CA ALA A 45 -10.35 -15.34 -1.77
C ALA A 45 -9.38 -14.77 -2.83
N ALA A 46 -9.42 -13.45 -3.08
CA ALA A 46 -8.53 -12.78 -4.04
C ALA A 46 -7.04 -12.82 -3.66
N VAL A 47 -6.73 -13.07 -2.39
CA VAL A 47 -5.34 -13.06 -1.85
C VAL A 47 -4.98 -14.34 -1.08
N ALA A 48 -5.85 -15.36 -1.11
CA ALA A 48 -5.73 -16.57 -0.28
C ALA A 48 -4.48 -17.42 -0.58
N ASP A 49 -3.94 -17.35 -1.78
CA ASP A 49 -2.72 -18.04 -2.22
C ASP A 49 -1.43 -17.24 -1.96
N LEU A 50 -1.55 -15.99 -1.49
CA LEU A 50 -0.41 -15.15 -1.13
C LEU A 50 0.07 -15.45 0.31
N PRO A 51 1.34 -15.19 0.64
CA PRO A 51 1.89 -15.41 1.98
C PRO A 51 1.41 -14.32 2.96
N VAL A 52 0.11 -14.27 3.24
CA VAL A 52 -0.55 -13.30 4.11
C VAL A 52 -1.45 -13.99 5.12
N THR A 53 -1.65 -13.35 6.28
CA THR A 53 -2.70 -13.73 7.24
C THR A 53 -3.98 -12.97 6.90
N ILE A 54 -5.08 -13.68 6.64
CA ILE A 54 -6.39 -13.06 6.38
C ILE A 54 -7.16 -13.01 7.69
N GLN A 55 -7.49 -11.80 8.15
CA GLN A 55 -8.18 -11.56 9.41
C GLN A 55 -9.54 -10.87 9.14
N PRO A 56 -10.68 -11.59 9.29
CA PRO A 56 -11.99 -10.97 9.17
C PRO A 56 -12.29 -10.01 10.32
N ASN A 57 -12.84 -8.85 9.98
CA ASN A 57 -13.40 -7.90 10.95
C ASN A 57 -14.93 -7.84 10.81
N PRO A 58 -15.70 -8.51 11.67
CA PRO A 58 -17.17 -8.45 11.61
C PRO A 58 -17.73 -7.07 12.00
N ARG A 59 -16.92 -6.24 12.68
CA ARG A 59 -17.29 -4.90 13.14
C ARG A 59 -16.85 -3.80 12.18
N TYR A 60 -16.63 -4.11 10.90
CA TYR A 60 -16.09 -3.16 9.90
C TYR A 60 -16.98 -1.91 9.70
N LEU A 61 -18.28 -2.00 10.01
CA LEU A 61 -19.21 -0.86 9.94
C LEU A 61 -18.94 0.19 11.03
N GLU A 62 -18.21 -0.16 12.09
CA GLU A 62 -17.87 0.77 13.17
C GLU A 62 -16.67 1.69 12.77
N GLY A 63 -16.11 1.50 11.59
CA GLY A 63 -15.10 2.38 11.02
C GLY A 63 -13.75 1.71 10.81
N GLN A 64 -12.91 2.40 10.02
CA GLN A 64 -11.58 1.93 9.63
C GLN A 64 -10.66 1.63 10.83
N MET A 65 -10.87 2.33 11.93
CA MET A 65 -10.07 2.22 13.15
C MET A 65 -10.20 0.86 13.81
N ILE A 66 -11.40 0.24 13.75
CA ILE A 66 -11.61 -1.11 14.25
C ILE A 66 -10.83 -2.11 13.41
N SER A 67 -10.78 -1.90 12.10
CA SER A 67 -9.96 -2.75 11.21
C SER A 67 -8.48 -2.62 11.53
N ALA A 68 -8.01 -1.41 11.83
CA ALA A 68 -6.64 -1.17 12.27
C ALA A 68 -6.30 -1.94 13.57
N ALA A 69 -7.18 -1.85 14.57
CA ALA A 69 -7.03 -2.57 15.82
C ALA A 69 -7.03 -4.10 15.63
N VAL A 70 -7.94 -4.62 14.81
CA VAL A 70 -8.00 -6.05 14.45
C VAL A 70 -6.70 -6.51 13.77
N GLY A 71 -6.18 -5.72 12.83
CA GLY A 71 -4.91 -6.02 12.15
C GLY A 71 -3.72 -6.01 13.10
N ALA A 72 -3.60 -4.98 13.94
CA ALA A 72 -2.54 -4.88 14.93
C ALA A 72 -2.56 -6.03 15.95
N GLY A 73 -3.77 -6.43 16.41
CA GLY A 73 -3.95 -7.56 17.32
C GLY A 73 -3.71 -8.93 16.69
N ALA A 74 -3.68 -9.03 15.36
CA ALA A 74 -3.43 -10.27 14.64
C ALA A 74 -1.94 -10.48 14.28
N LEU A 75 -1.07 -9.50 14.55
CA LEU A 75 0.37 -9.66 14.37
C LEU A 75 0.91 -10.71 15.31
N THR A 76 1.70 -11.65 14.78
CA THR A 76 2.27 -12.79 15.54
C THR A 76 3.76 -12.68 15.72
N ARG A 77 4.45 -11.89 14.91
CA ARG A 77 5.90 -11.74 14.95
C ARG A 77 6.30 -10.50 15.73
N ALA A 78 7.39 -10.62 16.48
CA ALA A 78 8.06 -9.44 17.02
C ALA A 78 8.54 -8.56 15.87
N THR A 79 8.25 -7.27 15.95
CA THR A 79 8.56 -6.30 14.91
C THR A 79 9.00 -4.98 15.53
N ASP A 80 9.86 -4.23 14.84
CA ASP A 80 10.29 -2.91 15.26
C ASP A 80 9.29 -1.82 14.85
N ALA A 81 8.59 -2.05 13.73
CA ALA A 81 7.62 -1.10 13.18
C ALA A 81 6.46 -1.78 12.48
N VAL A 82 5.34 -1.07 12.36
CA VAL A 82 4.13 -1.48 11.64
C VAL A 82 3.78 -0.45 10.58
N MET A 83 3.55 -0.91 9.37
CA MET A 83 3.03 -0.09 8.27
C MET A 83 1.54 -0.35 8.07
N MET A 84 0.72 0.68 8.23
CA MET A 84 -0.72 0.60 7.99
C MET A 84 -1.04 1.06 6.57
N CYS A 85 -1.40 0.10 5.72
CA CYS A 85 -1.70 0.30 4.32
C CYS A 85 -3.20 0.28 4.05
N LEU A 86 -3.64 1.02 3.03
CA LEU A 86 -4.99 0.92 2.48
C LEU A 86 -4.98 -0.01 1.27
N GLY A 87 -6.02 -0.85 1.15
CA GLY A 87 -6.12 -1.85 0.08
C GLY A 87 -6.39 -1.29 -1.32
N ASP A 88 -6.75 -0.01 -1.41
CA ASP A 88 -7.10 0.70 -2.65
C ASP A 88 -6.01 1.60 -3.22
N MET A 89 -4.81 1.58 -2.63
CA MET A 89 -3.66 2.37 -3.09
C MET A 89 -2.87 1.64 -4.19
N ALA A 90 -3.53 1.34 -5.30
CA ALA A 90 -2.99 0.54 -6.39
C ALA A 90 -1.87 1.23 -7.20
N LEU A 91 -1.63 2.52 -7.02
CA LEU A 91 -0.53 3.26 -7.66
C LEU A 91 0.81 3.08 -6.97
N LEU A 92 0.83 2.68 -5.70
CA LEU A 92 2.07 2.42 -4.98
C LEU A 92 2.77 1.19 -5.53
N ASP A 93 4.09 1.27 -5.65
CA ASP A 93 4.94 0.14 -6.00
C ASP A 93 5.82 -0.30 -4.81
N SER A 94 6.60 -1.36 -4.99
CA SER A 94 7.47 -1.87 -3.92
C SER A 94 8.55 -0.86 -3.52
N GLY A 95 8.98 0.02 -4.43
CA GLY A 95 9.94 1.07 -4.15
C GLY A 95 9.37 2.12 -3.20
N ASP A 96 8.08 2.47 -3.35
CA ASP A 96 7.40 3.42 -2.47
C ASP A 96 7.34 2.91 -1.01
N TYR A 97 6.99 1.63 -0.84
CA TYR A 97 6.98 1.01 0.50
C TYR A 97 8.39 0.94 1.09
N ALA A 98 9.39 0.56 0.29
CA ALA A 98 10.79 0.50 0.72
C ALA A 98 11.34 1.88 1.07
N GLU A 99 10.93 2.94 0.35
CA GLU A 99 11.29 4.33 0.65
C GLU A 99 10.84 4.74 2.05
N LEU A 100 9.58 4.45 2.43
CA LEU A 100 9.09 4.77 3.77
C LEU A 100 9.82 3.99 4.87
N VAL A 101 10.15 2.72 4.63
CA VAL A 101 10.96 1.93 5.56
C VAL A 101 12.35 2.52 5.72
N LYS A 102 13.00 2.93 4.63
CA LYS A 102 14.30 3.60 4.66
C LYS A 102 14.24 4.88 5.47
N VAL A 103 13.25 5.73 5.20
CA VAL A 103 13.05 6.99 5.95
C VAL A 103 12.87 6.70 7.44
N TYR A 104 12.07 5.70 7.81
CA TYR A 104 11.87 5.31 9.20
C TYR A 104 13.18 4.88 9.88
N VAL A 105 14.00 4.08 9.22
CA VAL A 105 15.30 3.63 9.76
C VAL A 105 16.28 4.79 9.93
N GLU A 106 16.24 5.77 9.03
CA GLU A 106 17.12 6.95 9.08
C GLU A 106 16.64 7.99 10.13
N GLN A 107 15.36 7.99 10.50
CA GLN A 107 14.78 8.91 11.48
C GLN A 107 14.68 8.25 12.86
N THR A 108 15.74 8.38 13.68
CA THR A 108 15.81 7.72 14.98
C THR A 108 15.07 8.45 16.11
N ASP A 109 14.73 9.71 15.91
CA ASP A 109 14.10 10.59 16.90
C ASP A 109 12.57 10.73 16.74
N ARG A 110 12.03 10.30 15.59
CA ARG A 110 10.60 10.42 15.27
C ARG A 110 10.03 9.08 14.84
N PRO A 111 9.37 8.37 15.77
CA PRO A 111 8.93 6.99 15.56
C PRO A 111 7.69 6.83 14.67
N ILE A 112 7.15 7.90 14.08
CA ILE A 112 6.01 7.89 13.16
C ILE A 112 6.42 8.57 11.85
N VAL A 113 6.31 7.87 10.73
CA VAL A 113 6.58 8.42 9.38
C VAL A 113 5.28 8.51 8.59
N ILE A 114 5.00 9.69 8.05
CA ILE A 114 3.82 9.97 7.25
C ILE A 114 4.26 10.62 5.94
N PRO A 115 3.91 10.04 4.77
CA PRO A 115 4.18 10.68 3.49
C PRO A 115 3.24 11.87 3.25
N TYR A 116 3.78 12.90 2.64
CA TYR A 116 3.05 14.09 2.19
C TYR A 116 3.39 14.39 0.74
N PHE A 117 2.44 14.91 0.00
CA PHE A 117 2.66 15.49 -1.31
C PHE A 117 1.90 16.80 -1.42
N ARG A 118 2.61 17.92 -1.64
CA ARG A 118 2.03 19.28 -1.70
C ARG A 118 1.08 19.57 -0.55
N GLU A 119 1.56 19.42 0.68
CA GLU A 119 0.81 19.60 1.93
C GLU A 119 -0.34 18.60 2.16
N GLN A 120 -0.65 17.73 1.21
CA GLN A 120 -1.64 16.69 1.37
C GLN A 120 -1.00 15.48 2.07
N ARG A 121 -1.61 15.07 3.17
CA ARG A 121 -1.23 13.88 3.91
C ARG A 121 -1.59 12.61 3.14
N GLY A 122 -0.66 11.69 3.05
CA GLY A 122 -0.83 10.41 2.37
C GLY A 122 -0.89 9.19 3.29
N ASN A 123 -0.89 8.05 2.66
CA ASN A 123 -0.77 6.69 3.21
C ASN A 123 0.24 5.90 2.37
N PRO A 124 0.80 4.81 2.90
CA PRO A 124 0.63 4.24 4.24
C PRO A 124 1.31 5.07 5.33
N ILE A 125 0.96 4.78 6.59
CA ILE A 125 1.64 5.33 7.75
C ILE A 125 2.51 4.23 8.36
N LEU A 126 3.75 4.56 8.66
CA LEU A 126 4.68 3.68 9.35
C LEU A 126 4.92 4.20 10.76
N PHE A 127 4.85 3.34 11.78
CA PHE A 127 5.08 3.71 13.17
C PHE A 127 5.79 2.60 13.94
N ALA A 128 6.53 2.98 15.00
CA ALA A 128 7.21 2.06 15.88
C ALA A 128 6.23 1.10 16.58
N SER A 129 6.66 -0.12 16.82
CA SER A 129 5.85 -1.17 17.46
C SER A 129 5.33 -0.77 18.85
N GLY A 130 5.99 0.16 19.54
CA GLY A 130 5.50 0.71 20.82
C GLY A 130 4.10 1.31 20.75
N PHE A 131 3.66 1.79 19.56
CA PHE A 131 2.31 2.33 19.35
C PHE A 131 1.25 1.26 19.01
N ILE A 132 1.65 -0.01 18.83
CA ILE A 132 0.70 -1.11 18.50
C ILE A 132 -0.38 -1.23 19.59
N HIS A 133 0.00 -1.12 20.86
CA HIS A 133 -0.93 -1.22 21.97
C HIS A 133 -2.02 -0.13 21.91
N GLU A 134 -1.65 1.09 21.58
CA GLU A 134 -2.60 2.21 21.47
C GLU A 134 -3.55 2.03 20.29
N VAL A 135 -3.04 1.48 19.17
CA VAL A 135 -3.85 1.17 18.00
C VAL A 135 -4.78 -0.02 18.27
N ALA A 136 -4.30 -1.07 18.95
CA ALA A 136 -5.03 -2.32 19.14
C ALA A 136 -6.03 -2.27 20.30
N ILE A 137 -5.69 -1.61 21.41
CA ILE A 137 -6.40 -1.76 22.70
C ILE A 137 -6.97 -0.41 23.20
N GLY A 138 -6.55 0.70 22.64
CA GLY A 138 -6.93 2.03 23.10
C GLY A 138 -8.45 2.21 23.17
N GLU A 139 -8.98 2.56 24.38
CA GLU A 139 -10.39 2.91 24.60
C GLU A 139 -10.89 4.02 23.64
N ARG A 140 -9.98 4.65 22.95
CA ARG A 140 -10.19 5.74 22.01
C ARG A 140 -9.85 5.36 20.58
N HIS A 141 -10.01 4.15 20.13
CA HIS A 141 -9.80 3.73 18.71
C HIS A 141 -8.93 4.71 17.90
N ILE A 142 -7.63 4.69 18.13
CA ILE A 142 -6.69 5.62 17.53
C ILE A 142 -6.37 5.13 16.10
N GLY A 143 -7.08 5.67 15.12
CA GLY A 143 -6.68 5.51 13.72
C GLY A 143 -5.44 6.34 13.40
N CYS A 144 -4.79 6.02 12.31
CA CYS A 144 -3.54 6.66 11.90
C CYS A 144 -3.60 8.19 11.85
N LYS A 145 -4.76 8.77 11.51
CA LYS A 145 -4.95 10.23 11.52
C LYS A 145 -4.92 10.78 12.95
N LYS A 146 -5.48 10.05 13.89
CA LYS A 146 -5.55 10.46 15.29
C LYS A 146 -4.22 10.26 15.99
N LEU A 147 -3.52 9.15 15.71
CA LEU A 147 -2.16 8.91 16.20
C LEU A 147 -1.25 10.11 15.86
N ALA A 148 -1.24 10.54 14.61
CA ALA A 148 -0.44 11.68 14.18
C ALA A 148 -0.84 13.02 14.85
N ASN A 149 -2.10 13.19 15.22
CA ASN A 149 -2.57 14.40 15.89
C ASN A 149 -2.29 14.38 17.40
N GLU A 150 -2.26 13.22 18.02
CA GLU A 150 -1.97 13.07 19.45
C GLU A 150 -0.45 13.11 19.72
N TYR A 151 0.37 12.72 18.76
CA TYR A 151 1.83 12.69 18.87
C TYR A 151 2.51 13.52 17.76
N PRO A 152 2.21 14.81 17.65
CA PRO A 152 2.72 15.64 16.54
C PRO A 152 4.24 15.79 16.56
N ASP A 153 4.86 15.78 17.74
CA ASP A 153 6.31 15.88 17.89
C ASP A 153 7.05 14.59 17.49
N ASP A 154 6.35 13.44 17.51
CA ASP A 154 6.85 12.13 17.13
C ASP A 154 6.70 11.86 15.62
N VAL A 155 6.07 12.78 14.87
CA VAL A 155 5.83 12.61 13.44
C VAL A 155 6.95 13.17 12.60
N HIS A 156 7.56 12.31 11.79
CA HIS A 156 8.37 12.72 10.65
C HIS A 156 7.48 12.86 9.40
N ARG A 157 7.39 14.08 8.87
CA ARG A 157 6.73 14.35 7.59
C ARG A 157 7.70 14.06 6.46
N HIS A 158 7.43 13.01 5.70
CA HIS A 158 8.21 12.68 4.51
C HIS A 158 7.58 13.35 3.28
N GLU A 159 8.28 14.32 2.68
CA GLU A 159 7.83 14.98 1.45
C GLU A 159 8.13 14.08 0.24
N ALA A 160 7.09 13.47 -0.29
CA ALA A 160 7.18 12.57 -1.44
C ALA A 160 7.34 13.33 -2.77
N GLY A 161 8.10 12.77 -3.70
CA GLY A 161 8.31 13.34 -5.02
C GLY A 161 7.12 13.23 -5.98
N HIS A 162 6.05 12.52 -5.59
CA HIS A 162 4.89 12.21 -6.43
C HIS A 162 3.61 12.02 -5.61
N ASP A 163 2.46 12.02 -6.30
CA ASP A 163 1.12 11.96 -5.71
C ASP A 163 0.61 10.55 -5.37
N ARG A 164 1.39 9.48 -5.62
CA ARG A 164 0.93 8.09 -5.42
C ARG A 164 0.51 7.80 -3.98
N PHE A 165 1.17 8.41 -2.99
CA PHE A 165 0.84 8.28 -1.57
C PHE A 165 -0.47 8.98 -1.17
N THR A 166 -0.94 9.92 -1.99
CA THR A 166 -2.14 10.73 -1.70
C THR A 166 -3.30 10.44 -2.64
N THR A 167 -3.16 9.47 -3.54
CA THR A 167 -4.19 9.12 -4.51
C THR A 167 -5.01 7.92 -4.04
N ASP A 168 -6.25 8.17 -3.65
CA ASP A 168 -7.23 7.16 -3.25
C ASP A 168 -8.15 6.79 -4.43
N LEU A 169 -8.77 5.63 -4.34
CA LEU A 169 -9.71 5.11 -5.33
C LEU A 169 -11.14 5.18 -4.78
N ASP A 170 -11.79 6.32 -4.88
CA ASP A 170 -13.13 6.52 -4.30
C ASP A 170 -14.26 6.64 -5.34
N THR A 171 -13.95 7.11 -6.54
CA THR A 171 -14.93 7.36 -7.61
C THR A 171 -14.66 6.50 -8.85
N PRO A 172 -15.66 6.33 -9.76
CA PRO A 172 -15.44 5.70 -11.06
C PRO A 172 -14.39 6.44 -11.91
N GLU A 173 -14.31 7.76 -11.75
CA GLU A 173 -13.34 8.63 -12.42
C GLU A 173 -11.92 8.37 -11.92
N ASP A 174 -11.74 8.09 -10.62
CA ASP A 174 -10.45 7.69 -10.05
C ASP A 174 -10.00 6.35 -10.63
N TYR A 175 -10.93 5.42 -10.79
CA TYR A 175 -10.64 4.13 -11.40
C TYR A 175 -10.24 4.27 -12.88
N ALA A 176 -10.91 5.11 -13.66
CA ALA A 176 -10.54 5.38 -15.04
C ALA A 176 -9.11 5.98 -15.12
N ARG A 177 -8.82 6.97 -14.28
CA ARG A 177 -7.48 7.57 -14.17
C ARG A 177 -6.40 6.57 -13.76
N LEU A 178 -6.73 5.65 -12.84
CA LEU A 178 -5.81 4.57 -12.43
C LEU A 178 -5.43 3.70 -13.63
N LEU A 179 -6.41 3.26 -14.41
CA LEU A 179 -6.17 2.45 -15.61
C LEU A 179 -5.28 3.15 -16.64
N GLU A 180 -5.54 4.43 -16.89
CA GLU A 180 -4.73 5.25 -17.80
C GLU A 180 -3.28 5.39 -17.32
N ARG A 181 -3.07 5.67 -16.03
CA ARG A 181 -1.72 5.83 -15.44
C ARG A 181 -0.90 4.54 -15.53
N LEU A 182 -1.50 3.40 -15.25
CA LEU A 182 -0.82 2.12 -15.32
C LEU A 182 -0.49 1.71 -16.77
N ALA A 183 -1.41 1.92 -17.71
CA ALA A 183 -1.14 1.69 -19.13
C ALA A 183 0.03 2.55 -19.65
N CYS A 184 0.12 3.82 -19.24
CA CYS A 184 1.25 4.70 -19.59
C CYS A 184 2.58 4.20 -18.98
N SER A 185 2.56 3.68 -17.74
CA SER A 185 3.78 3.19 -17.07
C SER A 185 4.31 1.91 -17.72
N GLU A 186 3.44 0.99 -18.13
CA GLU A 186 3.83 -0.23 -18.86
C GLU A 186 4.41 0.07 -20.23
N LEU A 187 3.85 1.03 -20.97
CA LEU A 187 4.40 1.49 -22.25
C LEU A 187 5.79 2.13 -22.09
N SER A 188 6.03 2.82 -21.00
CA SER A 188 7.34 3.43 -20.68
C SER A 188 8.38 2.39 -20.30
N ALA A 189 8.00 1.36 -19.57
CA ALA A 189 8.86 0.24 -19.20
C ALA A 189 9.18 -0.68 -20.39
N GLY A 190 8.24 -0.91 -21.30
CA GLY A 190 8.41 -1.73 -22.51
C GLY A 190 9.30 -1.12 -23.59
N ARG A 191 9.59 0.16 -23.57
CA ARG A 191 10.51 0.82 -24.50
C ARG A 191 11.99 0.62 -24.22
N SER A 192 12.36 -0.03 -23.13
CA SER A 192 13.76 -0.29 -22.76
C SER A 192 14.36 -1.59 -23.35
N VAL A 193 13.62 -2.36 -24.17
CA VAL A 193 14.15 -3.60 -24.76
C VAL A 193 13.90 -3.62 -26.28
N SER A 194 15.02 -3.49 -27.00
CA SER A 194 15.31 -3.86 -28.38
C SER A 194 15.38 -2.71 -29.41
N ALA A 195 16.58 -2.14 -29.50
CA ALA A 195 17.08 -1.72 -30.82
C ALA A 195 17.61 -2.95 -31.54
N PRO A 196 17.20 -3.28 -32.77
CA PRO A 196 17.79 -4.37 -33.54
C PRO A 196 19.23 -4.00 -33.93
N LEU A 197 20.16 -4.89 -33.67
CA LEU A 197 21.53 -4.82 -34.19
C LEU A 197 21.48 -4.71 -35.72
N PRO A 198 22.30 -3.86 -36.35
CA PRO A 198 22.40 -3.82 -37.79
C PRO A 198 23.02 -5.11 -38.30
N ALA A 199 22.37 -5.70 -39.32
CA ALA A 199 22.84 -6.87 -40.03
C ALA A 199 24.23 -6.62 -40.61
N ALA A 200 25.20 -7.47 -40.25
CA ALA A 200 26.50 -7.49 -40.87
C ALA A 200 26.36 -7.83 -42.35
N ALA A 201 26.77 -6.91 -43.22
CA ALA A 201 26.89 -7.12 -44.64
C ALA A 201 28.03 -8.12 -44.91
N THR A 202 27.66 -9.33 -45.36
CA THR A 202 28.60 -10.30 -45.88
C THR A 202 28.94 -9.90 -47.31
N GLY A 203 30.08 -9.23 -47.48
CA GLY A 203 30.67 -9.00 -48.80
C GLY A 203 31.38 -10.28 -49.25
N MET A 204 30.77 -10.98 -50.22
CA MET A 204 31.52 -11.91 -51.07
C MET A 204 32.23 -11.06 -52.13
N SER A 205 33.56 -11.27 -52.21
CA SER A 205 34.33 -10.91 -53.43
C SER A 205 35.05 -12.14 -53.91
N THR A 206 34.84 -12.34 -55.19
CA THR A 206 35.48 -13.31 -56.10
C THR A 206 36.99 -13.30 -56.06
#